data_ee59afdc1bc9cf765c6e3e10944beac4
#
_entry.id   ee59afdc1bc9cf765c6e3e10944beac4
#
_cell.length_a   1.000
_cell.length_b   1.000
_cell.length_c   1.000
_cell.angle_alpha   90.00
_cell.angle_beta   90.00
_cell.angle_gamma   90.00
#
_symmetry.space_group_name_H-M   'P 1'
#
loop_
_entity.id
_entity.type
_entity.pdbx_description
1 polymer ?
#
loop_
_entity_poly.entity_id
_entity_poly.type
_entity_poly.pdbx_seq_one_letter_code
_entity_poly.pdbx_strand_id
1 'polypeptide(L)'
;MGFIDENGYPLINDEQKIRITLSDRASIIISEDMNIFGISKTASFINTVFHNFKLNAKSSVSLYLMQYKLELEQLFANSPLDSQNQKLAIEQLLSAEKQKILTQISKFNSKKGKGKLYHINDDNITYLLENCDENLYYKRPGLYIRSILEEYCSLPFIERERIYRKEIYDIVECACKEQRVLKIKANYMGKLQTFYVYPYKIVTDPLHTQSYLVCYSRKSEESEQDKIIASFSMTRMQFPTMLIKTFHLNKQEIAHLDFHIASYSPAYLIGKPELIKVKLSEKGKQSYRTRLYSRPEKIQSLSSDNIYVFDCTHHQIINYFLPFGADAEIINPQNLRNLFKEKLSKALTNYQ
;
A
#
# COMPACT_ATOMS: atom_id res chain seq x y z
N MET A 1 -5.52 21.85 29.94
CA MET A 1 -6.91 21.43 30.19
C MET A 1 -7.02 19.97 29.78
N GLY A 2 -7.49 19.09 30.68
CA GLY A 2 -7.67 17.67 30.35
C GLY A 2 -9.04 17.41 29.76
N PHE A 3 -9.19 16.33 28.99
CA PHE A 3 -10.48 15.85 28.56
C PHE A 3 -11.27 15.30 29.76
N ILE A 4 -12.41 15.88 30.07
CA ILE A 4 -13.31 15.47 31.16
C ILE A 4 -14.68 15.14 30.59
N ASP A 5 -15.40 14.17 31.16
CA ASP A 5 -16.77 13.83 30.82
C ASP A 5 -17.78 14.81 31.46
N GLU A 6 -19.07 14.57 31.23
CA GLU A 6 -20.18 15.38 31.76
C GLU A 6 -20.23 15.40 33.31
N ASN A 7 -19.59 14.42 33.96
CA ASN A 7 -19.51 14.28 35.43
C ASN A 7 -18.15 14.76 36.00
N GLY A 8 -17.27 15.31 35.14
CA GLY A 8 -15.97 15.81 35.56
C GLY A 8 -14.87 14.75 35.66
N TYR A 9 -15.09 13.51 35.19
CA TYR A 9 -14.07 12.45 35.20
C TYR A 9 -13.15 12.57 33.98
N PRO A 10 -11.83 12.33 34.14
CA PRO A 10 -10.90 12.37 33.04
C PRO A 10 -11.20 11.27 32.00
N LEU A 11 -11.36 11.66 30.74
CA LEU A 11 -11.55 10.75 29.60
C LEU A 11 -10.26 10.07 29.16
N ILE A 12 -9.12 10.57 29.62
CA ILE A 12 -7.80 9.97 29.52
C ILE A 12 -7.35 9.67 30.96
N ASN A 13 -7.11 8.39 31.28
CA ASN A 13 -6.63 8.02 32.58
C ASN A 13 -5.12 8.27 32.74
N ASP A 14 -4.58 8.14 33.99
CA ASP A 14 -3.16 8.36 34.28
C ASP A 14 -2.22 7.46 33.49
N GLU A 15 -2.71 6.33 32.95
CA GLU A 15 -1.98 5.42 32.06
C GLU A 15 -2.12 5.78 30.56
N GLN A 16 -2.64 6.97 30.23
CA GLN A 16 -2.87 7.44 28.86
C GLN A 16 -3.72 6.47 28.01
N LYS A 17 -4.66 5.79 28.63
CA LYS A 17 -5.58 4.88 27.98
C LYS A 17 -6.88 5.59 27.58
N ILE A 18 -7.23 5.47 26.31
CA ILE A 18 -8.47 6.00 25.74
C ILE A 18 -9.36 4.83 25.32
N ARG A 19 -10.65 4.93 25.67
CA ARG A 19 -11.65 3.97 25.21
C ARG A 19 -12.07 4.30 23.79
N ILE A 20 -11.80 3.36 22.86
CA ILE A 20 -12.17 3.46 21.44
C ILE A 20 -13.13 2.32 21.11
N THR A 21 -14.27 2.66 20.52
CA THR A 21 -15.29 1.68 20.08
C THR A 21 -15.23 1.56 18.57
N LEU A 22 -14.53 0.55 18.05
CA LEU A 22 -14.45 0.28 16.61
C LEU A 22 -15.64 -0.57 16.16
N SER A 23 -16.14 -0.32 14.95
CA SER A 23 -17.11 -1.21 14.32
C SER A 23 -16.51 -2.59 14.06
N ASP A 24 -17.36 -3.61 13.94
CA ASP A 24 -16.91 -4.98 13.65
C ASP A 24 -16.12 -5.03 12.34
N ARG A 25 -16.58 -4.30 11.29
CA ARG A 25 -15.87 -4.17 10.02
C ARG A 25 -14.49 -3.55 10.18
N ALA A 26 -14.38 -2.42 10.90
CA ALA A 26 -13.09 -1.78 11.13
C ALA A 26 -12.14 -2.68 11.93
N SER A 27 -12.65 -3.41 12.91
CA SER A 27 -11.87 -4.37 13.69
C SER A 27 -11.31 -5.51 12.84
N ILE A 28 -12.08 -6.02 11.87
CA ILE A 28 -11.62 -7.04 10.92
C ILE A 28 -10.52 -6.48 10.02
N ILE A 29 -10.74 -5.33 9.38
CA ILE A 29 -9.78 -4.71 8.46
C ILE A 29 -8.47 -4.39 9.19
N ILE A 30 -8.54 -3.83 10.41
CA ILE A 30 -7.34 -3.55 11.22
C ILE A 30 -6.59 -4.86 11.52
N SER A 31 -7.30 -5.94 11.86
CA SER A 31 -6.67 -7.23 12.14
C SER A 31 -5.99 -7.81 10.89
N GLU A 32 -6.62 -7.70 9.72
CA GLU A 32 -6.04 -8.11 8.43
C GLU A 32 -4.81 -7.29 8.08
N ASP A 33 -4.88 -5.95 8.17
CA ASP A 33 -3.75 -5.06 7.91
C ASP A 33 -2.59 -5.32 8.87
N MET A 34 -2.88 -5.54 10.17
CA MET A 34 -1.87 -5.92 11.17
C MET A 34 -1.14 -7.22 10.78
N ASN A 35 -1.88 -8.23 10.32
CA ASN A 35 -1.29 -9.48 9.85
C ASN A 35 -0.41 -9.27 8.61
N ILE A 36 -0.87 -8.48 7.64
CA ILE A 36 -0.12 -8.16 6.41
C ILE A 36 1.17 -7.40 6.74
N PHE A 37 1.11 -6.43 7.68
CA PHE A 37 2.27 -5.62 8.07
C PHE A 37 3.15 -6.29 9.15
N GLY A 38 2.76 -7.45 9.67
CA GLY A 38 3.51 -8.20 10.69
C GLY A 38 3.47 -7.54 12.07
N ILE A 39 2.35 -6.91 12.44
CA ILE A 39 2.19 -6.18 13.70
C ILE A 39 1.37 -7.01 14.70
N SER A 40 1.91 -7.19 15.89
CA SER A 40 1.26 -7.97 16.95
C SER A 40 0.44 -7.14 17.94
N LYS A 41 0.76 -5.84 18.10
CA LYS A 41 0.13 -4.97 19.11
C LYS A 41 -0.85 -3.99 18.46
N THR A 42 -2.14 -4.13 18.72
CA THR A 42 -3.19 -3.25 18.17
C THR A 42 -3.01 -1.78 18.60
N ALA A 43 -2.57 -1.50 19.82
CA ALA A 43 -2.31 -0.13 20.26
C ALA A 43 -1.21 0.55 19.44
N SER A 44 -0.11 -0.18 19.12
CA SER A 44 0.94 0.34 18.24
C SER A 44 0.40 0.66 16.84
N PHE A 45 -0.39 -0.24 16.28
CA PHE A 45 -1.03 -0.02 14.97
C PHE A 45 -1.92 1.23 14.96
N ILE A 46 -2.81 1.36 15.96
CA ILE A 46 -3.71 2.51 16.10
C ILE A 46 -2.90 3.82 16.22
N ASN A 47 -1.85 3.84 17.04
CA ASN A 47 -1.01 5.02 17.20
C ASN A 47 -0.34 5.44 15.89
N THR A 48 0.19 4.48 15.13
CA THR A 48 0.83 4.74 13.84
C THR A 48 -0.17 5.27 12.81
N VAL A 49 -1.33 4.61 12.66
CA VAL A 49 -2.36 5.06 11.72
C VAL A 49 -2.86 6.46 12.09
N PHE A 50 -3.18 6.69 13.37
CA PHE A 50 -3.64 7.99 13.82
C PHE A 50 -2.57 9.07 13.58
N HIS A 51 -1.33 8.82 13.97
CA HIS A 51 -0.21 9.76 13.76
C HIS A 51 -0.05 10.14 12.29
N ASN A 52 -0.04 9.17 11.40
CA ASN A 52 0.25 9.38 9.98
C ASN A 52 -0.93 9.96 9.20
N PHE A 53 -2.16 9.73 9.65
CA PHE A 53 -3.36 10.07 8.89
C PHE A 53 -4.13 11.28 9.43
N LYS A 54 -3.99 11.62 10.72
CA LYS A 54 -4.74 12.69 11.39
C LYS A 54 -4.75 14.04 10.66
N LEU A 55 -3.66 14.40 9.96
CA LEU A 55 -3.57 15.66 9.23
C LEU A 55 -4.28 15.64 7.86
N ASN A 56 -4.44 14.46 7.26
CA ASN A 56 -5.02 14.29 5.93
C ASN A 56 -6.43 13.68 5.97
N ALA A 57 -6.88 13.23 7.15
CA ALA A 57 -8.21 12.65 7.30
C ALA A 57 -9.30 13.72 7.20
N LYS A 58 -10.37 13.44 6.46
CA LYS A 58 -11.56 14.30 6.42
C LYS A 58 -12.23 14.41 7.79
N SER A 59 -12.05 13.39 8.63
CA SER A 59 -12.50 13.40 10.03
C SER A 59 -11.80 14.47 10.87
N SER A 60 -10.66 15.01 10.44
CA SER A 60 -10.05 16.22 11.02
C SER A 60 -10.66 17.48 10.36
N VAL A 61 -11.95 17.69 10.59
CA VAL A 61 -12.82 18.54 9.78
C VAL A 61 -12.29 19.96 9.61
N SER A 62 -11.88 20.60 10.70
CA SER A 62 -11.41 22.01 10.65
C SER A 62 -10.13 22.13 9.82
N LEU A 63 -9.18 21.21 10.02
CA LEU A 63 -7.93 21.19 9.28
C LEU A 63 -8.14 20.84 7.80
N TYR A 64 -8.95 19.82 7.53
CA TYR A 64 -9.28 19.43 6.15
C TYR A 64 -9.97 20.57 5.38
N LEU A 65 -10.97 21.23 5.97
CA LEU A 65 -11.67 22.33 5.33
C LEU A 65 -10.77 23.55 5.11
N MET A 66 -9.81 23.79 5.99
CA MET A 66 -8.80 24.85 5.79
C MET A 66 -7.93 24.55 4.57
N GLN A 67 -7.43 23.32 4.43
CA GLN A 67 -6.64 22.89 3.27
C GLN A 67 -7.48 22.93 1.98
N TYR A 68 -8.68 22.39 2.03
CA TYR A 68 -9.60 22.41 0.88
C TYR A 68 -9.97 23.84 0.42
N LYS A 69 -10.09 24.78 1.37
CA LYS A 69 -10.28 26.19 1.05
C LYS A 69 -9.10 26.75 0.25
N LEU A 70 -7.86 26.48 0.67
CA LEU A 70 -6.66 26.92 -0.05
C LEU A 70 -6.60 26.35 -1.47
N GLU A 71 -6.96 25.07 -1.65
CA GLU A 71 -7.03 24.44 -2.97
C GLU A 71 -8.08 25.12 -3.86
N LEU A 72 -9.27 25.42 -3.31
CA LEU A 72 -10.33 26.15 -4.03
C LEU A 72 -9.89 27.56 -4.40
N GLU A 73 -9.25 28.30 -3.49
CA GLU A 73 -8.71 29.64 -3.77
C GLU A 73 -7.71 29.62 -4.91
N GLN A 74 -6.80 28.63 -4.95
CA GLN A 74 -5.86 28.45 -6.06
C GLN A 74 -6.56 28.09 -7.37
N LEU A 75 -7.56 27.22 -7.32
CA LEU A 75 -8.34 26.82 -8.49
C LEU A 75 -9.10 28.00 -9.10
N PHE A 76 -9.71 28.85 -8.25
CA PHE A 76 -10.48 30.00 -8.68
C PHE A 76 -9.62 31.23 -9.02
N ALA A 77 -8.34 31.25 -8.67
CA ALA A 77 -7.45 32.40 -8.93
C ALA A 77 -7.42 32.86 -10.39
N ASN A 78 -7.57 31.92 -11.35
CA ASN A 78 -7.58 32.18 -12.79
C ASN A 78 -8.98 32.03 -13.41
N SER A 79 -10.05 31.99 -12.61
CA SER A 79 -11.41 31.86 -13.12
C SER A 79 -11.93 33.22 -13.65
N PRO A 80 -12.86 33.25 -14.61
CA PRO A 80 -13.45 34.47 -15.13
C PRO A 80 -14.45 35.13 -14.16
N LEU A 81 -14.69 34.57 -12.99
CA LEU A 81 -15.59 35.10 -11.99
C LEU A 81 -14.99 36.32 -11.29
N ASP A 82 -15.83 37.31 -10.96
CA ASP A 82 -15.41 38.40 -10.09
C ASP A 82 -15.15 37.90 -8.65
N SER A 83 -14.41 38.71 -7.88
CA SER A 83 -13.98 38.34 -6.51
C SER A 83 -15.13 38.03 -5.56
N GLN A 84 -16.30 38.64 -5.74
CA GLN A 84 -17.46 38.40 -4.88
C GLN A 84 -18.09 37.04 -5.19
N ASN A 85 -18.28 36.72 -6.47
CA ASN A 85 -18.82 35.45 -6.92
C ASN A 85 -17.86 34.29 -6.65
N GLN A 86 -16.52 34.51 -6.74
CA GLN A 86 -15.52 33.55 -6.32
C GLN A 86 -15.68 33.18 -4.83
N LYS A 87 -15.75 34.19 -3.94
CA LYS A 87 -15.92 33.95 -2.51
C LYS A 87 -17.21 33.19 -2.21
N LEU A 88 -18.32 33.59 -2.82
CA LEU A 88 -19.60 32.91 -2.64
C LEU A 88 -19.55 31.43 -3.09
N ALA A 89 -18.95 31.18 -4.25
CA ALA A 89 -18.76 29.80 -4.75
C ALA A 89 -17.91 28.95 -3.80
N ILE A 90 -16.80 29.49 -3.30
CA ILE A 90 -15.93 28.80 -2.33
C ILE A 90 -16.71 28.50 -1.04
N GLU A 91 -17.46 29.46 -0.49
CA GLU A 91 -18.24 29.23 0.73
C GLU A 91 -19.33 28.17 0.55
N GLN A 92 -20.01 28.15 -0.60
CA GLN A 92 -20.99 27.11 -0.92
C GLN A 92 -20.35 25.73 -1.03
N LEU A 93 -19.20 25.62 -1.71
CA LEU A 93 -18.47 24.35 -1.84
C LEU A 93 -17.95 23.84 -0.49
N LEU A 94 -17.40 24.72 0.34
CA LEU A 94 -16.96 24.38 1.71
C LEU A 94 -18.13 23.90 2.57
N SER A 95 -19.28 24.60 2.51
CA SER A 95 -20.48 24.20 3.25
C SER A 95 -21.00 22.83 2.81
N ALA A 96 -21.07 22.60 1.50
CA ALA A 96 -21.50 21.32 0.95
C ALA A 96 -20.56 20.16 1.34
N GLU A 97 -19.23 20.37 1.26
CA GLU A 97 -18.24 19.35 1.65
C GLU A 97 -18.29 19.10 3.16
N LYS A 98 -18.40 20.15 3.99
CA LYS A 98 -18.60 20.02 5.43
C LYS A 98 -19.80 19.12 5.76
N GLN A 99 -20.94 19.33 5.13
CA GLN A 99 -22.14 18.51 5.37
C GLN A 99 -21.94 17.05 4.98
N LYS A 100 -21.23 16.76 3.88
CA LYS A 100 -20.89 15.40 3.48
C LYS A 100 -20.03 14.71 4.54
N ILE A 101 -19.01 15.40 5.04
CA ILE A 101 -18.09 14.88 6.05
C ILE A 101 -18.85 14.61 7.37
N LEU A 102 -19.67 15.55 7.84
CA LEU A 102 -20.47 15.38 9.05
C LEU A 102 -21.42 14.20 8.95
N THR A 103 -22.05 14.02 7.79
CA THR A 103 -22.90 12.85 7.52
C THR A 103 -22.10 11.54 7.58
N GLN A 104 -20.89 11.54 7.05
CA GLN A 104 -19.99 10.36 7.10
C GLN A 104 -19.54 10.05 8.51
N ILE A 105 -19.13 11.04 9.30
CA ILE A 105 -18.75 10.89 10.70
C ILE A 105 -19.93 10.35 11.53
N SER A 106 -21.14 10.86 11.31
CA SER A 106 -22.35 10.36 11.98
C SER A 106 -22.58 8.87 11.66
N LYS A 107 -22.43 8.47 10.38
CA LYS A 107 -22.50 7.06 9.97
C LYS A 107 -21.43 6.20 10.66
N PHE A 108 -20.20 6.69 10.78
CA PHE A 108 -19.14 5.97 11.48
C PHE A 108 -19.48 5.77 12.96
N ASN A 109 -19.96 6.82 13.62
CA ASN A 109 -20.25 6.81 15.05
C ASN A 109 -21.52 6.03 15.40
N SER A 110 -22.46 5.85 14.47
CA SER A 110 -23.68 5.04 14.67
C SER A 110 -23.45 3.53 14.56
N LYS A 111 -22.33 3.09 13.98
CA LYS A 111 -22.05 1.66 13.84
C LYS A 111 -21.82 0.99 15.18
N LYS A 112 -22.45 -0.18 15.39
CA LYS A 112 -22.21 -1.02 16.57
C LYS A 112 -20.78 -1.55 16.58
N GLY A 113 -20.23 -1.75 17.77
CA GLY A 113 -18.88 -2.31 17.94
C GLY A 113 -18.53 -2.49 19.41
N LYS A 114 -17.34 -3.04 19.67
CA LYS A 114 -16.84 -3.29 21.02
C LYS A 114 -15.85 -2.21 21.42
N GLY A 115 -16.12 -1.53 22.55
CA GLY A 115 -15.20 -0.57 23.14
C GLY A 115 -14.05 -1.26 23.88
N LYS A 116 -12.82 -0.90 23.55
CA LYS A 116 -11.61 -1.36 24.22
C LYS A 116 -10.75 -0.17 24.65
N LEU A 117 -9.97 -0.34 25.71
CA LEU A 117 -8.98 0.64 26.14
C LEU A 117 -7.67 0.42 25.38
N TYR A 118 -7.12 1.48 24.80
CA TYR A 118 -5.84 1.47 24.09
C TYR A 118 -4.93 2.53 24.67
N HIS A 119 -3.68 2.18 24.89
CA HIS A 119 -2.63 3.14 25.25
C HIS A 119 -2.31 4.01 24.03
N ILE A 120 -2.37 5.33 24.22
CA ILE A 120 -2.04 6.32 23.19
C ILE A 120 -0.70 6.97 23.60
N ASN A 121 0.21 7.12 22.65
CA ASN A 121 1.53 7.69 22.89
C ASN A 121 1.47 9.21 23.13
N ASP A 122 2.54 9.76 23.74
CA ASP A 122 2.61 11.16 24.15
C ASP A 122 2.36 12.14 23.01
N ASP A 123 2.95 11.91 21.82
CA ASP A 123 2.78 12.77 20.65
C ASP A 123 1.33 12.84 20.20
N ASN A 124 0.63 11.71 20.21
CA ASN A 124 -0.78 11.66 19.85
C ASN A 124 -1.68 12.25 20.93
N ILE A 125 -1.33 12.09 22.21
CA ILE A 125 -2.04 12.74 23.32
C ILE A 125 -1.89 14.27 23.21
N THR A 126 -0.68 14.77 23.03
CA THR A 126 -0.42 16.21 22.85
C THR A 126 -1.24 16.77 21.69
N TYR A 127 -1.20 16.08 20.54
CA TYR A 127 -2.02 16.48 19.38
C TYR A 127 -3.52 16.51 19.71
N LEU A 128 -4.05 15.51 20.41
CA LEU A 128 -5.46 15.45 20.79
C LEU A 128 -5.86 16.61 21.71
N LEU A 129 -5.00 16.97 22.66
CA LEU A 129 -5.25 18.09 23.58
C LEU A 129 -5.36 19.44 22.84
N GLU A 130 -4.61 19.61 21.78
CA GLU A 130 -4.55 20.85 21.01
C GLU A 130 -5.61 20.93 19.89
N ASN A 131 -5.96 19.80 19.29
CA ASN A 131 -6.68 19.76 18.01
C ASN A 131 -8.01 18.97 18.03
N CYS A 132 -8.43 18.40 19.15
CA CYS A 132 -9.74 17.76 19.22
C CYS A 132 -10.83 18.84 19.15
N ASP A 133 -11.63 18.85 18.07
CA ASP A 133 -12.75 19.75 17.91
C ASP A 133 -13.79 19.51 18.99
N GLU A 134 -13.85 20.43 19.95
CA GLU A 134 -14.71 20.33 21.14
C GLU A 134 -16.21 20.26 20.76
N ASN A 135 -16.61 20.97 19.72
CA ASN A 135 -18.02 21.03 19.30
C ASN A 135 -18.43 19.78 18.53
N LEU A 136 -17.53 19.24 17.68
CA LEU A 136 -17.84 18.12 16.82
C LEU A 136 -17.75 16.77 17.53
N TYR A 137 -16.75 16.62 18.42
CA TYR A 137 -16.50 15.36 19.12
C TYR A 137 -16.84 15.42 20.60
N TYR A 138 -17.54 16.45 21.05
CA TYR A 138 -17.99 16.61 22.45
C TYR A 138 -16.85 16.39 23.45
N LYS A 139 -15.64 16.91 23.15
CA LYS A 139 -14.42 16.69 23.97
C LYS A 139 -14.06 15.21 24.18
N ARG A 140 -14.60 14.28 23.37
CA ARG A 140 -14.36 12.83 23.50
C ARG A 140 -13.28 12.37 22.50
N PRO A 141 -11.99 12.30 22.92
CA PRO A 141 -10.90 11.93 22.03
C PRO A 141 -11.09 10.54 21.41
N GLY A 142 -11.75 9.62 22.13
CA GLY A 142 -12.07 8.30 21.61
C GLY A 142 -13.00 8.30 20.39
N LEU A 143 -13.94 9.27 20.29
CA LEU A 143 -14.78 9.45 19.11
C LEU A 143 -13.97 10.00 17.92
N TYR A 144 -13.08 10.94 18.18
CA TYR A 144 -12.22 11.50 17.16
C TYR A 144 -11.30 10.44 16.56
N ILE A 145 -10.55 9.71 17.41
CA ILE A 145 -9.70 8.59 16.96
C ILE A 145 -10.54 7.55 16.20
N ARG A 146 -11.73 7.20 16.71
CA ARG A 146 -12.66 6.28 16.04
C ARG A 146 -12.98 6.76 14.63
N SER A 147 -13.35 8.02 14.46
CA SER A 147 -13.73 8.54 13.15
C SER A 147 -12.58 8.44 12.15
N ILE A 148 -11.36 8.77 12.55
CA ILE A 148 -10.15 8.61 11.72
C ILE A 148 -9.89 7.14 11.36
N LEU A 149 -10.01 6.21 12.32
CA LEU A 149 -9.81 4.79 12.07
C LEU A 149 -10.90 4.17 11.18
N GLU A 150 -12.15 4.57 11.35
CA GLU A 150 -13.25 4.14 10.46
C GLU A 150 -13.06 4.68 9.04
N GLU A 151 -12.59 5.92 8.91
CA GLU A 151 -12.22 6.51 7.62
C GLU A 151 -11.07 5.74 6.97
N TYR A 152 -9.97 5.50 7.70
CA TYR A 152 -8.87 4.63 7.25
C TYR A 152 -9.38 3.29 6.73
N CYS A 153 -10.25 2.61 7.50
CA CYS A 153 -10.82 1.33 7.10
C CYS A 153 -11.79 1.41 5.91
N SER A 154 -12.21 2.60 5.49
CA SER A 154 -13.03 2.81 4.29
C SER A 154 -12.21 2.93 3.01
N LEU A 155 -10.90 3.17 3.13
CA LEU A 155 -9.99 3.36 2.02
C LEU A 155 -9.59 2.03 1.36
N PRO A 156 -9.21 2.03 0.08
CA PRO A 156 -8.55 0.90 -0.57
C PRO A 156 -7.26 0.50 0.14
N PHE A 157 -6.85 -0.77 0.00
CA PHE A 157 -5.66 -1.28 0.69
C PHE A 157 -4.38 -0.47 0.38
N ILE A 158 -4.17 -0.06 -0.86
CA ILE A 158 -2.99 0.73 -1.28
C ILE A 158 -2.90 2.05 -0.50
N GLU A 159 -4.03 2.74 -0.31
CA GLU A 159 -4.05 3.99 0.46
C GLU A 159 -3.78 3.71 1.95
N ARG A 160 -4.36 2.63 2.50
CA ARG A 160 -4.09 2.19 3.86
C ARG A 160 -2.63 1.79 4.07
N GLU A 161 -2.04 1.09 3.10
CA GLU A 161 -0.61 0.75 3.08
C GLU A 161 0.25 2.02 3.13
N ARG A 162 -0.05 3.01 2.28
CA ARG A 162 0.68 4.28 2.21
C ARG A 162 0.56 5.06 3.53
N ILE A 163 -0.60 5.07 4.15
CA ILE A 163 -0.80 5.70 5.47
C ILE A 163 0.04 4.98 6.54
N TYR A 164 -0.07 3.66 6.63
CA TYR A 164 0.63 2.91 7.66
C TYR A 164 2.15 2.92 7.47
N ARG A 165 2.62 2.81 6.23
CA ARG A 165 4.04 2.79 5.83
C ARG A 165 4.57 4.16 5.42
N LYS A 166 3.93 5.24 5.84
CA LYS A 166 4.26 6.62 5.42
C LYS A 166 5.75 6.92 5.44
N GLU A 167 6.44 6.60 6.53
CA GLU A 167 7.88 6.83 6.66
C GLU A 167 8.71 6.12 5.57
N ILE A 168 8.35 4.88 5.24
CA ILE A 168 9.01 4.11 4.18
C ILE A 168 8.75 4.75 2.81
N TYR A 169 7.51 5.16 2.55
CA TYR A 169 7.15 5.85 1.31
C TYR A 169 7.90 7.17 1.17
N ASP A 170 7.95 7.98 2.21
CA ASP A 170 8.63 9.28 2.22
C ASP A 170 10.14 9.11 1.92
N ILE A 171 10.80 8.12 2.54
CA ILE A 171 12.23 7.82 2.28
C ILE A 171 12.45 7.36 0.84
N VAL A 172 11.60 6.47 0.33
CA VAL A 172 11.74 5.92 -1.02
C VAL A 172 11.46 6.99 -2.08
N GLU A 173 10.41 7.80 -1.92
CA GLU A 173 10.07 8.90 -2.83
C GLU A 173 11.16 9.97 -2.87
N CYS A 174 11.70 10.31 -1.69
CA CYS A 174 12.83 11.23 -1.60
C CYS A 174 14.05 10.67 -2.35
N ALA A 175 14.38 9.40 -2.15
CA ALA A 175 15.50 8.76 -2.84
C ALA A 175 15.28 8.66 -4.36
N CYS A 176 14.06 8.43 -4.84
CA CYS A 176 13.73 8.49 -6.27
C CYS A 176 13.96 9.91 -6.83
N LYS A 177 13.48 10.93 -6.13
CA LYS A 177 13.57 12.33 -6.54
C LYS A 177 15.02 12.84 -6.55
N GLU A 178 15.78 12.52 -5.50
CA GLU A 178 17.16 12.97 -5.31
C GLU A 178 18.18 12.04 -6.01
N GLN A 179 17.74 10.97 -6.64
CA GLN A 179 18.59 9.94 -7.26
C GLN A 179 19.68 9.44 -6.30
N ARG A 180 19.28 9.04 -5.11
CA ARG A 180 20.16 8.52 -4.05
C ARG A 180 20.00 7.02 -3.89
N VAL A 181 21.13 6.34 -3.68
CA VAL A 181 21.14 4.89 -3.44
C VAL A 181 20.44 4.59 -2.12
N LEU A 182 19.56 3.59 -2.14
CA LEU A 182 18.93 3.03 -0.94
C LEU A 182 19.58 1.69 -0.57
N LYS A 183 19.83 1.51 0.72
CA LYS A 183 20.09 0.21 1.32
C LYS A 183 18.80 -0.31 1.95
N ILE A 184 18.31 -1.45 1.50
CA ILE A 184 17.06 -2.06 1.99
C ILE A 184 17.30 -3.49 2.45
N LYS A 185 16.41 -3.98 3.32
CA LYS A 185 16.30 -5.41 3.62
C LYS A 185 14.99 -5.94 3.05
N ALA A 186 15.09 -7.05 2.34
CA ALA A 186 13.92 -7.73 1.77
C ALA A 186 14.08 -9.25 1.85
N ASN A 187 12.94 -9.94 1.94
CA ASN A 187 12.95 -11.41 1.92
C ASN A 187 13.12 -11.89 0.47
N TYR A 188 14.19 -12.60 0.22
CA TYR A 188 14.47 -13.24 -1.07
C TYR A 188 14.71 -14.75 -0.85
N MET A 189 13.91 -15.58 -1.51
CA MET A 189 13.93 -17.04 -1.35
C MET A 189 13.87 -17.52 0.12
N GLY A 190 13.01 -16.88 0.93
CA GLY A 190 12.83 -17.26 2.35
C GLY A 190 13.90 -16.73 3.30
N LYS A 191 14.88 -15.98 2.83
CA LYS A 191 15.95 -15.37 3.64
C LYS A 191 15.92 -13.85 3.55
N LEU A 192 16.05 -13.19 4.70
CA LEU A 192 16.22 -11.73 4.74
C LEU A 192 17.61 -11.35 4.22
N GLN A 193 17.66 -10.61 3.14
CA GLN A 193 18.90 -10.18 2.48
C GLN A 193 18.95 -8.65 2.36
N THR A 194 20.16 -8.12 2.33
CA THR A 194 20.42 -6.71 2.09
C THR A 194 20.62 -6.47 0.59
N PHE A 195 20.02 -5.40 0.08
CA PHE A 195 20.16 -4.95 -1.31
C PHE A 195 20.53 -3.48 -1.33
N TYR A 196 21.38 -3.13 -2.30
CA TYR A 196 21.67 -1.75 -2.68
C TYR A 196 20.87 -1.44 -3.93
N VAL A 197 19.94 -0.51 -3.84
CA VAL A 197 18.99 -0.22 -4.90
C VAL A 197 19.15 1.21 -5.42
N TYR A 198 19.00 1.33 -6.72
CA TYR A 198 18.99 2.57 -7.50
C TYR A 198 17.55 2.85 -7.87
N PRO A 199 16.80 3.56 -7.01
CA PRO A 199 15.34 3.69 -7.13
C PRO A 199 14.97 4.48 -8.38
N TYR A 200 13.91 4.03 -9.07
CA TYR A 200 13.34 4.73 -10.21
C TYR A 200 11.99 5.36 -9.85
N LYS A 201 11.00 4.54 -9.61
CA LYS A 201 9.67 5.01 -9.20
C LYS A 201 8.89 3.93 -8.45
N ILE A 202 7.90 4.36 -7.67
CA ILE A 202 6.90 3.49 -7.08
C ILE A 202 5.77 3.30 -8.09
N VAL A 203 5.39 2.05 -8.34
CA VAL A 203 4.29 1.67 -9.23
C VAL A 203 3.32 0.75 -8.51
N THR A 204 2.05 0.81 -8.85
CA THR A 204 1.05 -0.13 -8.38
C THR A 204 0.86 -1.25 -9.40
N ASP A 205 0.46 -2.43 -8.94
CA ASP A 205 0.05 -3.49 -9.83
C ASP A 205 -1.24 -3.12 -10.60
N PRO A 206 -1.51 -3.72 -11.78
CA PRO A 206 -2.66 -3.35 -12.60
C PRO A 206 -4.02 -3.46 -11.91
N LEU A 207 -4.14 -4.28 -10.86
CA LEU A 207 -5.36 -4.42 -10.07
C LEU A 207 -5.36 -3.55 -8.81
N HIS A 208 -4.37 -2.67 -8.64
CA HIS A 208 -4.23 -1.77 -7.50
C HIS A 208 -4.27 -2.50 -6.14
N THR A 209 -3.67 -3.68 -6.06
CA THR A 209 -3.64 -4.48 -4.82
C THR A 209 -2.36 -4.32 -4.02
N GLN A 210 -1.24 -3.94 -4.66
CA GLN A 210 0.06 -3.75 -4.01
C GLN A 210 0.90 -2.70 -4.73
N SER A 211 1.78 -2.05 -3.97
CA SER A 211 2.75 -1.09 -4.49
C SER A 211 4.17 -1.66 -4.46
N TYR A 212 4.94 -1.32 -5.49
CA TYR A 212 6.30 -1.80 -5.69
C TYR A 212 7.25 -0.67 -6.03
N LEU A 213 8.41 -0.65 -5.39
CA LEU A 213 9.54 0.14 -5.86
C LEU A 213 10.19 -0.57 -7.05
N VAL A 214 10.19 0.03 -8.22
CA VAL A 214 10.96 -0.43 -9.39
C VAL A 214 12.30 0.27 -9.40
N CYS A 215 13.37 -0.50 -9.63
CA CYS A 215 14.75 -0.03 -9.48
C CYS A 215 15.74 -0.93 -10.24
N TYR A 216 16.98 -0.47 -10.37
CA TYR A 216 18.10 -1.37 -10.50
C TYR A 216 18.58 -1.80 -9.10
N SER A 217 19.02 -3.03 -8.95
CA SER A 217 19.45 -3.62 -7.67
C SER A 217 20.78 -4.33 -7.78
N ARG A 218 21.53 -4.32 -6.68
CA ARG A 218 22.77 -5.09 -6.48
C ARG A 218 22.77 -5.74 -5.11
N LYS A 219 23.52 -6.85 -4.99
CA LYS A 219 23.74 -7.51 -3.69
C LYS A 219 24.95 -6.93 -2.94
N SER A 220 25.90 -6.34 -3.64
CA SER A 220 27.10 -5.71 -3.08
C SER A 220 27.21 -4.28 -3.56
N GLU A 221 27.78 -3.41 -2.74
CA GLU A 221 27.99 -2.00 -3.07
C GLU A 221 29.15 -1.82 -4.07
N GLU A 222 30.12 -2.73 -4.10
CA GLU A 222 31.37 -2.61 -4.83
C GLU A 222 31.31 -3.10 -6.29
N SER A 223 30.35 -3.96 -6.63
CA SER A 223 30.26 -4.57 -7.97
C SER A 223 29.44 -3.69 -8.92
N GLU A 224 30.08 -3.02 -9.89
CA GLU A 224 29.38 -2.26 -10.93
C GLU A 224 28.71 -3.12 -12.01
N GLN A 225 29.14 -4.36 -12.18
CA GLN A 225 28.69 -5.22 -13.30
C GLN A 225 27.37 -5.96 -13.08
N ASP A 226 26.87 -6.02 -11.84
CA ASP A 226 25.70 -6.86 -11.49
C ASP A 226 24.40 -6.07 -11.25
N LYS A 227 24.20 -4.93 -11.95
CA LYS A 227 22.91 -4.23 -11.88
C LYS A 227 21.82 -5.05 -12.58
N ILE A 228 20.84 -5.50 -11.82
CA ILE A 228 19.65 -6.18 -12.35
C ILE A 228 18.41 -5.33 -12.12
N ILE A 229 17.45 -5.38 -13.03
CA ILE A 229 16.13 -4.82 -12.79
C ILE A 229 15.46 -5.63 -11.69
N ALA A 230 14.88 -4.94 -10.73
CA ALA A 230 14.17 -5.55 -9.62
C ALA A 230 12.97 -4.70 -9.21
N SER A 231 12.02 -5.34 -8.57
CA SER A 231 10.94 -4.69 -7.86
C SER A 231 10.86 -5.20 -6.43
N PHE A 232 10.59 -4.28 -5.52
CA PHE A 232 10.45 -4.61 -4.09
C PHE A 232 9.09 -4.15 -3.60
N SER A 233 8.30 -5.07 -3.04
CA SER A 233 7.01 -4.73 -2.44
C SER A 233 7.19 -3.72 -1.30
N MET A 234 6.45 -2.61 -1.35
CA MET A 234 6.44 -1.60 -0.29
C MET A 234 5.98 -2.18 1.05
N THR A 235 5.02 -3.12 1.03
CA THR A 235 4.54 -3.83 2.22
C THR A 235 5.65 -4.62 2.93
N ARG A 236 6.54 -5.26 2.16
CA ARG A 236 7.56 -6.20 2.66
C ARG A 236 8.94 -5.57 2.83
N MET A 237 9.11 -4.34 2.37
CA MET A 237 10.38 -3.61 2.50
C MET A 237 10.64 -3.31 3.98
N GLN A 238 11.87 -3.56 4.43
CA GLN A 238 12.28 -3.29 5.79
C GLN A 238 13.52 -2.39 5.82
N PHE A 239 13.52 -1.46 6.77
CA PHE A 239 14.65 -0.60 7.11
C PHE A 239 15.30 0.09 5.90
N PRO A 240 14.53 0.80 5.04
CA PRO A 240 15.14 1.56 3.97
C PRO A 240 16.02 2.66 4.58
N THR A 241 17.27 2.71 4.12
CA THR A 241 18.23 3.74 4.54
C THR A 241 18.77 4.42 3.29
N MET A 242 18.59 5.73 3.20
CA MET A 242 19.09 6.52 2.10
C MET A 242 20.59 6.81 2.32
N LEU A 243 21.43 6.39 1.37
CA LEU A 243 22.86 6.59 1.43
C LEU A 243 23.26 7.99 0.90
N ILE A 244 24.46 8.45 1.23
CA ILE A 244 25.00 9.71 0.70
C ILE A 244 25.27 9.60 -0.80
N LYS A 245 25.55 8.38 -1.29
CA LYS A 245 25.89 8.09 -2.68
C LYS A 245 24.73 8.43 -3.62
N THR A 246 24.96 9.29 -4.58
CA THR A 246 24.06 9.59 -5.68
C THR A 246 24.33 8.72 -6.90
N PHE A 247 23.37 8.63 -7.80
CA PHE A 247 23.50 7.94 -9.07
C PHE A 247 22.75 8.72 -10.16
N HIS A 248 22.95 8.36 -11.40
CA HIS A 248 22.18 8.91 -12.51
C HIS A 248 21.72 7.78 -13.43
N LEU A 249 20.42 7.74 -13.73
CA LEU A 249 19.88 6.85 -14.74
C LEU A 249 19.93 7.56 -16.09
N ASN A 250 20.62 6.98 -17.05
CA ASN A 250 20.63 7.51 -18.42
C ASN A 250 19.30 7.19 -19.14
N LYS A 251 19.09 7.81 -20.31
CA LYS A 251 17.86 7.65 -21.08
C LYS A 251 17.57 6.19 -21.47
N GLN A 252 18.60 5.40 -21.76
CA GLN A 252 18.47 3.99 -22.14
C GLN A 252 18.04 3.14 -20.91
N GLU A 253 18.62 3.38 -19.74
CA GLU A 253 18.23 2.71 -18.49
C GLU A 253 16.77 3.02 -18.11
N ILE A 254 16.36 4.29 -18.26
CA ILE A 254 14.96 4.69 -18.02
C ILE A 254 14.02 4.00 -19.00
N ALA A 255 14.32 4.05 -20.30
CA ALA A 255 13.49 3.39 -21.34
C ALA A 255 13.40 1.88 -21.11
N HIS A 256 14.47 1.25 -20.62
CA HIS A 256 14.50 -0.17 -20.28
C HIS A 256 13.62 -0.47 -19.08
N LEU A 257 13.66 0.35 -18.02
CA LEU A 257 12.76 0.21 -16.86
C LEU A 257 11.29 0.41 -17.25
N ASP A 258 10.99 1.44 -18.05
CA ASP A 258 9.62 1.70 -18.51
C ASP A 258 9.08 0.57 -19.40
N PHE A 259 9.91 0.04 -20.30
CA PHE A 259 9.55 -1.14 -21.08
C PHE A 259 9.20 -2.34 -20.18
N HIS A 260 10.01 -2.60 -19.15
CA HIS A 260 9.75 -3.71 -18.21
C HIS A 260 8.47 -3.50 -17.40
N ILE A 261 8.20 -2.27 -16.97
CA ILE A 261 6.95 -1.93 -16.26
C ILE A 261 5.73 -2.15 -17.16
N ALA A 262 5.82 -1.75 -18.44
CA ALA A 262 4.73 -1.90 -19.39
C ALA A 262 4.50 -3.35 -19.83
N SER A 263 5.59 -4.14 -19.93
CA SER A 263 5.54 -5.51 -20.48
C SER A 263 5.30 -6.58 -19.42
N TYR A 264 5.73 -6.33 -18.18
CA TYR A 264 5.66 -7.31 -17.09
C TYR A 264 4.95 -6.72 -15.88
N SER A 265 4.29 -7.57 -15.09
CA SER A 265 3.71 -7.10 -13.83
C SER A 265 4.82 -6.64 -12.88
N PRO A 266 4.66 -5.48 -12.21
CA PRO A 266 5.64 -4.98 -11.22
C PRO A 266 6.00 -6.01 -10.14
N ALA A 267 5.11 -6.93 -9.82
CA ALA A 267 5.34 -8.00 -8.86
C ALA A 267 6.43 -8.99 -9.26
N TYR A 268 6.82 -9.04 -10.55
CA TYR A 268 7.64 -10.13 -11.11
C TYR A 268 8.84 -9.64 -11.91
N LEU A 269 9.30 -8.42 -11.69
CA LEU A 269 10.49 -7.89 -12.37
C LEU A 269 11.81 -8.50 -11.87
N ILE A 270 11.78 -9.31 -10.81
CA ILE A 270 12.97 -10.01 -10.29
C ILE A 270 13.22 -11.27 -11.12
N GLY A 271 14.38 -11.36 -11.73
CA GLY A 271 14.80 -12.48 -12.56
C GLY A 271 14.95 -12.08 -14.04
N LYS A 272 15.60 -12.97 -14.80
CA LYS A 272 15.76 -12.79 -16.24
C LYS A 272 14.53 -13.37 -16.94
N PRO A 273 13.79 -12.58 -17.75
CA PRO A 273 12.73 -13.12 -18.59
C PRO A 273 13.29 -14.11 -19.63
N GLU A 274 12.52 -15.12 -19.94
CA GLU A 274 12.82 -16.09 -21.00
C GLU A 274 11.54 -16.66 -21.60
N LEU A 275 11.65 -17.28 -22.79
CA LEU A 275 10.52 -17.88 -23.47
C LEU A 275 10.11 -19.18 -22.79
N ILE A 276 8.92 -19.17 -22.21
CA ILE A 276 8.36 -20.31 -21.46
C ILE A 276 7.16 -20.87 -22.22
N LYS A 277 7.15 -22.20 -22.41
CA LYS A 277 6.05 -22.93 -23.05
C LYS A 277 5.23 -23.67 -22.02
N VAL A 278 3.94 -23.41 -21.99
CA VAL A 278 2.98 -24.05 -21.09
C VAL A 278 1.87 -24.68 -21.91
N LYS A 279 1.64 -25.98 -21.67
CA LYS A 279 0.49 -26.70 -22.26
C LYS A 279 -0.68 -26.62 -21.31
N LEU A 280 -1.86 -26.26 -21.83
CA LEU A 280 -3.09 -26.11 -21.06
C LEU A 280 -4.15 -27.11 -21.52
N SER A 281 -4.87 -27.69 -20.56
CA SER A 281 -6.12 -28.40 -20.82
C SER A 281 -7.23 -27.39 -21.19
N GLU A 282 -8.39 -27.86 -21.64
CA GLU A 282 -9.54 -26.98 -21.89
C GLU A 282 -9.95 -26.19 -20.62
N LYS A 283 -9.93 -26.83 -19.48
CA LYS A 283 -10.18 -26.21 -18.20
C LYS A 283 -9.09 -25.20 -17.83
N GLY A 284 -7.82 -25.53 -18.12
CA GLY A 284 -6.68 -24.63 -17.96
C GLY A 284 -6.82 -23.37 -18.82
N LYS A 285 -7.27 -23.49 -20.06
CA LYS A 285 -7.55 -22.35 -20.95
C LYS A 285 -8.65 -21.47 -20.39
N GLN A 286 -9.73 -22.05 -19.86
CA GLN A 286 -10.81 -21.30 -19.21
C GLN A 286 -10.29 -20.56 -17.97
N SER A 287 -9.51 -21.23 -17.11
CA SER A 287 -8.89 -20.63 -15.95
C SER A 287 -7.95 -19.48 -16.33
N TYR A 288 -7.17 -19.62 -17.39
CA TYR A 288 -6.31 -18.55 -17.93
C TYR A 288 -7.13 -17.33 -18.39
N ARG A 289 -8.29 -17.53 -19.01
CA ARG A 289 -9.18 -16.42 -19.46
C ARG A 289 -9.79 -15.66 -18.28
N THR A 290 -10.16 -16.35 -17.20
CA THR A 290 -10.93 -15.78 -16.09
C THR A 290 -10.04 -15.24 -14.97
N ARG A 291 -8.85 -15.83 -14.76
CA ARG A 291 -7.92 -15.41 -13.73
C ARG A 291 -7.02 -14.29 -14.24
N LEU A 292 -7.41 -13.05 -13.98
CA LEU A 292 -6.71 -11.87 -14.50
C LEU A 292 -5.51 -11.44 -13.66
N TYR A 293 -5.53 -11.69 -12.34
CA TYR A 293 -4.47 -11.28 -11.44
C TYR A 293 -3.13 -11.93 -11.81
N SER A 294 -2.10 -11.13 -12.03
CA SER A 294 -0.73 -11.55 -12.36
C SER A 294 -0.62 -12.41 -13.61
N ARG A 295 -1.62 -12.38 -14.47
CA ARG A 295 -1.67 -13.18 -15.70
C ARG A 295 -0.51 -12.76 -16.63
N PRO A 296 0.40 -13.68 -16.98
CA PRO A 296 1.41 -13.41 -18.01
C PRO A 296 0.72 -13.25 -19.37
N GLU A 297 1.20 -12.32 -20.17
CA GLU A 297 0.68 -12.12 -21.52
C GLU A 297 1.23 -13.18 -22.47
N LYS A 298 0.36 -13.84 -23.23
CA LYS A 298 0.78 -14.84 -24.21
C LYS A 298 1.24 -14.17 -25.51
N ILE A 299 2.33 -14.66 -26.07
CA ILE A 299 2.81 -14.26 -27.37
C ILE A 299 1.96 -14.99 -28.42
N GLN A 300 1.04 -14.25 -29.06
CA GLN A 300 0.05 -14.84 -29.95
C GLN A 300 0.68 -15.55 -31.16
N SER A 301 1.74 -14.97 -31.74
CA SER A 301 2.43 -15.52 -32.94
C SER A 301 3.19 -16.82 -32.67
N LEU A 302 3.56 -17.10 -31.41
CA LEU A 302 4.30 -18.28 -31.01
C LEU A 302 3.43 -19.33 -30.32
N SER A 303 2.18 -19.00 -30.00
CA SER A 303 1.24 -19.86 -29.29
C SER A 303 0.37 -20.66 -30.26
N SER A 304 0.05 -21.89 -29.86
CA SER A 304 -0.92 -22.74 -30.55
C SER A 304 -2.18 -22.94 -29.71
N ASP A 305 -3.13 -23.75 -30.17
CA ASP A 305 -4.37 -23.97 -29.44
C ASP A 305 -4.16 -24.46 -28.00
N ASN A 306 -3.22 -25.40 -27.79
CA ASN A 306 -2.97 -26.01 -26.49
C ASN A 306 -1.65 -25.58 -25.83
N ILE A 307 -0.73 -24.95 -26.58
CA ILE A 307 0.60 -24.54 -26.06
C ILE A 307 0.69 -23.03 -26.15
N TYR A 308 0.74 -22.40 -24.97
CA TYR A 308 0.90 -20.97 -24.84
C TYR A 308 2.37 -20.64 -24.56
N VAL A 309 2.87 -19.62 -25.24
CA VAL A 309 4.24 -19.13 -25.10
C VAL A 309 4.22 -17.78 -24.41
N PHE A 310 5.05 -17.63 -23.40
CA PHE A 310 5.17 -16.42 -22.60
C PHE A 310 6.63 -15.96 -22.58
N ASP A 311 6.86 -14.64 -22.64
CA ASP A 311 8.14 -14.03 -22.31
C ASP A 311 8.02 -13.41 -20.91
N CYS A 312 8.50 -14.12 -19.92
CA CYS A 312 8.37 -13.68 -18.52
C CYS A 312 9.33 -14.42 -17.58
N THR A 313 9.33 -14.03 -16.31
CA THR A 313 10.21 -14.67 -15.32
C THR A 313 9.65 -16.01 -14.83
N HIS A 314 10.53 -16.91 -14.40
CA HIS A 314 10.13 -18.17 -13.74
C HIS A 314 9.20 -17.92 -12.55
N HIS A 315 9.47 -16.87 -11.79
CA HIS A 315 8.69 -16.53 -10.61
C HIS A 315 7.22 -16.23 -10.96
N GLN A 316 6.99 -15.48 -12.05
CA GLN A 316 5.65 -15.20 -12.54
C GLN A 316 4.91 -16.47 -12.95
N ILE A 317 5.55 -17.33 -13.74
CA ILE A 317 4.95 -18.60 -14.18
C ILE A 317 4.60 -19.51 -13.01
N ILE A 318 5.52 -19.66 -12.05
CA ILE A 318 5.27 -20.47 -10.86
C ILE A 318 4.04 -19.96 -10.10
N ASN A 319 4.00 -18.68 -9.78
CA ASN A 319 2.90 -18.12 -8.99
C ASN A 319 1.56 -18.15 -9.74
N TYR A 320 1.59 -18.00 -11.05
CA TYR A 320 0.38 -18.00 -11.84
C TYR A 320 -0.16 -19.41 -12.12
N PHE A 321 0.69 -20.33 -12.59
CA PHE A 321 0.26 -21.65 -13.07
C PHE A 321 0.30 -22.77 -12.02
N LEU A 322 1.04 -22.65 -10.93
CA LEU A 322 1.07 -23.70 -9.90
C LEU A 322 -0.33 -24.04 -9.35
N PRO A 323 -1.24 -23.06 -9.14
CA PRO A 323 -2.63 -23.33 -8.71
C PRO A 323 -3.52 -24.01 -9.77
N PHE A 324 -3.05 -24.16 -11.02
CA PHE A 324 -3.79 -24.88 -12.07
C PHE A 324 -3.68 -26.40 -11.91
N GLY A 325 -2.69 -26.89 -11.11
CA GLY A 325 -2.51 -28.32 -10.87
C GLY A 325 -2.29 -29.08 -12.17
N ALA A 326 -3.15 -30.07 -12.42
CA ALA A 326 -3.08 -30.92 -13.61
C ALA A 326 -3.49 -30.22 -14.93
N ASP A 327 -4.07 -29.02 -14.84
CA ASP A 327 -4.59 -28.29 -16.00
C ASP A 327 -3.53 -27.40 -16.69
N ALA A 328 -2.29 -27.36 -16.13
CA ALA A 328 -1.15 -26.67 -16.73
C ALA A 328 0.12 -27.50 -16.61
N GLU A 329 0.81 -27.71 -17.74
CA GLU A 329 2.07 -28.44 -17.83
C GLU A 329 3.16 -27.54 -18.38
N ILE A 330 4.26 -27.36 -17.66
CA ILE A 330 5.44 -26.65 -18.17
C ILE A 330 6.17 -27.55 -19.15
N ILE A 331 6.28 -27.12 -20.42
CA ILE A 331 6.98 -27.85 -21.46
C ILE A 331 8.44 -27.43 -21.53
N ASN A 332 8.71 -26.14 -21.45
CA ASN A 332 10.06 -25.54 -21.56
C ASN A 332 10.10 -24.25 -20.76
N PRO A 333 11.21 -23.90 -20.10
CA PRO A 333 12.49 -24.61 -20.06
C PRO A 333 12.49 -25.77 -19.04
N GLN A 334 13.45 -26.72 -19.20
CA GLN A 334 13.50 -27.95 -18.42
C GLN A 334 13.77 -27.69 -16.91
N ASN A 335 14.61 -26.73 -16.59
CA ASN A 335 14.89 -26.34 -15.20
C ASN A 335 13.59 -25.86 -14.48
N LEU A 336 12.75 -25.08 -15.14
CA LEU A 336 11.47 -24.64 -14.61
C LEU A 336 10.49 -25.81 -14.47
N ARG A 337 10.44 -26.72 -15.46
CA ARG A 337 9.64 -27.94 -15.38
C ARG A 337 10.02 -28.78 -14.16
N ASN A 338 11.32 -28.97 -13.91
CA ASN A 338 11.82 -29.71 -12.75
C ASN A 338 11.42 -29.04 -11.43
N LEU A 339 11.50 -27.70 -11.36
CA LEU A 339 11.07 -26.92 -10.17
C LEU A 339 9.56 -27.07 -9.91
N PHE A 340 8.74 -27.07 -10.96
CA PHE A 340 7.29 -27.32 -10.85
C PHE A 340 7.02 -28.72 -10.30
N LYS A 341 7.69 -29.75 -10.85
CA LYS A 341 7.58 -31.11 -10.37
C LYS A 341 7.95 -31.24 -8.89
N GLU A 342 9.03 -30.60 -8.46
CA GLU A 342 9.45 -30.59 -7.06
C GLU A 342 8.38 -29.96 -6.14
N LYS A 343 7.83 -28.81 -6.54
CA LYS A 343 6.79 -28.11 -5.77
C LYS A 343 5.51 -28.93 -5.67
N LEU A 344 5.06 -29.55 -6.75
CA LEU A 344 3.88 -30.42 -6.77
C LEU A 344 4.10 -31.69 -5.94
N SER A 345 5.30 -32.30 -6.02
CA SER A 345 5.64 -33.44 -5.19
C SER A 345 5.63 -33.10 -3.69
N LYS A 346 6.22 -31.97 -3.30
CA LYS A 346 6.15 -31.48 -1.92
C LYS A 346 4.71 -31.19 -1.47
N ALA A 347 3.86 -30.67 -2.35
CA ALA A 347 2.45 -30.49 -2.00
C ALA A 347 1.74 -31.85 -1.79
N LEU A 348 2.05 -32.85 -2.60
CA LEU A 348 1.45 -34.19 -2.49
C LEU A 348 1.81 -34.87 -1.17
N THR A 349 3.04 -34.69 -0.64
CA THR A 349 3.45 -35.28 0.66
C THR A 349 2.59 -34.78 1.85
N ASN A 350 1.90 -33.65 1.73
CA ASN A 350 1.01 -33.16 2.77
C ASN A 350 -0.32 -33.96 2.85
N TYR A 351 -0.60 -34.81 1.85
CA TYR A 351 -1.84 -35.61 1.75
C TYR A 351 -1.58 -37.10 1.82
N GLN A 352 -0.33 -37.51 2.00
CA GLN A 352 0.09 -38.89 2.26
C GLN A 352 0.39 -39.11 3.75
#